data_a7b38512438a06a713f9297fabe127e9
#
_entry.id   a7b38512438a06a713f9297fabe127e9
#
_cell.length_a   1.000
_cell.length_b   1.000
_cell.length_c   1.000
_cell.angle_alpha   90.00
_cell.angle_beta   90.00
_cell.angle_gamma   90.00
#
_symmetry.space_group_name_H-M   'P 1'
#
loop_
_entity.id
_entity.type
_entity.pdbx_description
1 polymer ?
#
loop_
_entity_poly.entity_id
_entity_poly.type
_entity_poly.pdbx_seq_one_letter_code
_entity_poly.pdbx_strand_id
1 'polypeptide(L)'
;MPEQRDTPLRVVAIGGGTGLSALLHGLKPYSYLRTGAAYTRGPLVDIAAVVTVTDDGGSSGRLRREFKVLPPGDIRNCMVALSEDEALLSRLFQYRFASGRGLRGHSFGNLFLTALSHITGDFAQAVRVSSEVLAIAGRIYPSTAANVALEAQLEDGTTVRGETRISRSRSRIRTVTLTEKCSPLPETLEAIAAADVITLGPGSLFTSVVPNLLVDGIPEAIAKSRAVKAYFVNLMWQPRETIGLTAADHVAAIYEHAGVKLIDYAIVNTRPISEEMLKKYAAQHARPVENDLERLRELGVTVIGRDLLQEGEKVRHSPEAVAAVALELAREGRRRRTALPQIAAEAI
;
A
#
# COMPACT_ATOMS: atom_id res chain seq x y z
N MET A 1 2.76 34.40 -22.63
CA MET A 1 2.76 34.07 -21.20
C MET A 1 3.30 32.65 -21.06
N PRO A 2 4.32 32.36 -20.24
CA PRO A 2 4.74 30.98 -20.04
C PRO A 2 3.60 30.24 -19.35
N GLU A 3 3.13 29.12 -19.93
CA GLU A 3 2.20 28.19 -19.31
C GLU A 3 2.71 27.88 -17.91
N GLN A 4 1.94 28.23 -16.90
CA GLN A 4 2.16 27.74 -15.53
C GLN A 4 2.10 26.21 -15.64
N ARG A 5 3.24 25.55 -15.65
CA ARG A 5 3.31 24.10 -15.49
C ARG A 5 2.64 23.79 -14.17
N ASP A 6 1.45 23.20 -14.23
CA ASP A 6 0.70 22.80 -13.04
C ASP A 6 1.61 21.97 -12.15
N THR A 7 1.75 22.41 -10.90
CA THR A 7 2.53 21.68 -9.89
C THR A 7 1.97 20.25 -9.78
N PRO A 8 2.79 19.19 -9.86
CA PRO A 8 2.29 17.81 -9.81
C PRO A 8 1.41 17.55 -8.59
N LEU A 9 0.32 16.80 -8.79
CA LEU A 9 -0.51 16.32 -7.68
C LEU A 9 0.30 15.34 -6.84
N ARG A 10 0.30 15.47 -5.52
CA ARG A 10 1.08 14.62 -4.60
C ARG A 10 0.21 13.51 -4.07
N VAL A 11 0.52 12.28 -4.49
CA VAL A 11 -0.17 11.07 -4.07
C VAL A 11 0.74 10.26 -3.16
N VAL A 12 0.30 10.02 -1.93
CA VAL A 12 0.97 9.09 -1.01
C VAL A 12 0.11 7.82 -0.92
N ALA A 13 0.67 6.70 -1.36
CA ALA A 13 0.02 5.40 -1.33
C ALA A 13 0.63 4.52 -0.22
N ILE A 14 -0.17 4.12 0.77
CA ILE A 14 0.27 3.37 1.96
C ILE A 14 -0.28 1.95 1.89
N GLY A 15 0.60 0.94 2.04
CA GLY A 15 0.17 -0.45 2.01
C GLY A 15 1.30 -1.44 1.83
N GLY A 16 1.02 -2.50 1.07
CA GLY A 16 1.95 -3.58 0.73
C GLY A 16 1.34 -4.54 -0.29
N GLY A 17 2.10 -5.57 -0.64
CA GLY A 17 1.64 -6.65 -1.49
C GLY A 17 1.24 -6.23 -2.91
N THR A 18 0.41 -7.08 -3.52
CA THR A 18 -0.03 -6.90 -4.92
C THR A 18 -1.09 -5.80 -5.09
N GLY A 19 -1.80 -5.44 -4.01
CA GLY A 19 -2.83 -4.40 -4.06
C GLY A 19 -2.21 -3.01 -4.25
N LEU A 20 -1.24 -2.66 -3.41
CA LEU A 20 -0.49 -1.41 -3.56
C LEU A 20 0.20 -1.33 -4.93
N SER A 21 0.82 -2.43 -5.38
CA SER A 21 1.46 -2.49 -6.70
C SER A 21 0.48 -2.22 -7.84
N ALA A 22 -0.79 -2.66 -7.74
CA ALA A 22 -1.81 -2.37 -8.74
C ALA A 22 -2.12 -0.86 -8.81
N LEU A 23 -2.29 -0.18 -7.66
CA LEU A 23 -2.48 1.27 -7.63
C LEU A 23 -1.28 2.02 -8.24
N LEU A 24 -0.07 1.65 -7.85
CA LEU A 24 1.16 2.27 -8.37
C LEU A 24 1.30 2.07 -9.88
N HIS A 25 0.98 0.88 -10.39
CA HIS A 25 0.97 0.59 -11.82
C HIS A 25 -0.02 1.49 -12.57
N GLY A 26 -1.22 1.68 -12.04
CA GLY A 26 -2.22 2.58 -12.61
C GLY A 26 -1.84 4.07 -12.53
N LEU A 27 -1.08 4.48 -11.51
CA LEU A 27 -0.59 5.87 -11.36
C LEU A 27 0.65 6.16 -12.21
N LYS A 28 1.46 5.14 -12.52
CA LYS A 28 2.72 5.29 -13.29
C LYS A 28 2.60 6.13 -14.57
N PRO A 29 1.56 5.96 -15.42
CA PRO A 29 1.42 6.75 -16.64
C PRO A 29 1.34 8.26 -16.41
N TYR A 30 0.96 8.71 -15.23
CA TYR A 30 0.77 10.11 -14.86
C TYR A 30 1.99 10.70 -14.12
N SER A 31 3.02 9.90 -13.84
CA SER A 31 4.19 10.38 -13.09
C SER A 31 4.96 11.46 -13.85
N TYR A 32 5.32 12.52 -13.11
CA TYR A 32 6.18 13.59 -13.62
C TYR A 32 7.65 13.16 -13.77
N LEU A 33 8.05 12.04 -13.13
CA LEU A 33 9.42 11.51 -13.19
C LEU A 33 9.67 10.63 -14.43
N ARG A 34 8.63 10.33 -15.23
CA ARG A 34 8.82 9.57 -16.46
C ARG A 34 9.62 10.34 -17.49
N THR A 35 10.66 9.69 -18.01
CA THR A 35 11.51 10.22 -19.08
C THR A 35 11.13 9.54 -20.40
N GLY A 36 10.96 10.34 -21.48
CA GLY A 36 10.87 9.83 -22.87
C GLY A 36 9.50 9.35 -23.35
N ALA A 37 8.44 9.37 -22.54
CA ALA A 37 7.09 9.06 -23.01
C ALA A 37 6.36 10.31 -23.51
N ALA A 38 5.57 10.19 -24.58
CA ALA A 38 4.63 11.20 -24.97
C ALA A 38 3.74 11.57 -23.77
N TYR A 39 3.64 12.86 -23.44
CA TYR A 39 2.84 13.35 -22.33
C TYR A 39 1.43 12.77 -22.40
N THR A 40 1.03 12.05 -21.36
CA THR A 40 -0.36 11.62 -21.23
C THR A 40 -1.25 12.86 -21.08
N ARG A 41 -2.45 12.84 -21.67
CA ARG A 41 -3.45 13.92 -21.53
C ARG A 41 -4.05 13.96 -20.12
N GLY A 42 -3.23 13.99 -19.08
CA GLY A 42 -3.67 13.91 -17.68
C GLY A 42 -2.83 14.80 -16.76
N PRO A 43 -3.22 14.96 -15.49
CA PRO A 43 -2.45 15.70 -14.52
C PRO A 43 -1.13 14.99 -14.24
N LEU A 44 -0.05 15.75 -14.10
CA LEU A 44 1.21 15.21 -13.61
C LEU A 44 1.09 14.84 -12.12
N VAL A 45 1.70 13.71 -11.73
CA VAL A 45 1.62 13.17 -10.38
C VAL A 45 3.02 12.96 -9.81
N ASP A 46 3.19 13.38 -8.58
CA ASP A 46 4.31 13.04 -7.72
C ASP A 46 3.90 11.86 -6.81
N ILE A 47 4.43 10.68 -7.11
CA ILE A 47 4.05 9.42 -6.46
C ILE A 47 5.03 9.10 -5.34
N ALA A 48 4.52 8.90 -4.11
CA ALA A 48 5.26 8.32 -3.00
C ALA A 48 4.52 7.09 -2.47
N ALA A 49 5.22 5.97 -2.32
CA ALA A 49 4.71 4.75 -1.75
C ALA A 49 5.33 4.51 -0.37
N VAL A 50 4.50 4.33 0.67
CA VAL A 50 4.91 3.90 2.00
C VAL A 50 4.57 2.42 2.14
N VAL A 51 5.60 1.59 2.30
CA VAL A 51 5.48 0.14 2.11
C VAL A 51 5.84 -0.59 3.39
N THR A 52 4.95 -1.50 3.81
CA THR A 52 5.21 -2.35 4.99
C THR A 52 6.45 -3.23 4.79
N VAL A 53 7.16 -3.49 5.89
CA VAL A 53 8.37 -4.32 5.95
C VAL A 53 8.20 -5.51 6.90
N THR A 54 6.99 -6.05 7.01
CA THR A 54 6.66 -7.15 7.93
C THR A 54 6.58 -8.51 7.25
N ASP A 55 6.68 -8.59 5.90
CA ASP A 55 6.63 -9.86 5.13
C ASP A 55 7.70 -10.85 5.60
N ASP A 56 7.28 -12.08 5.92
CA ASP A 56 8.17 -13.18 6.29
C ASP A 56 7.97 -14.42 5.40
N GLY A 57 7.26 -14.25 4.29
CA GLY A 57 6.94 -15.32 3.36
C GLY A 57 8.05 -15.61 2.34
N GLY A 58 8.05 -16.81 1.81
CA GLY A 58 8.83 -17.23 0.65
C GLY A 58 10.30 -16.79 0.65
N SER A 59 10.68 -16.03 -0.38
CA SER A 59 12.04 -15.50 -0.56
C SER A 59 12.40 -14.46 0.50
N SER A 60 11.49 -13.52 0.80
CA SER A 60 11.70 -12.45 1.77
C SER A 60 12.01 -12.99 3.16
N GLY A 61 11.20 -13.95 3.64
CA GLY A 61 11.39 -14.54 4.95
C GLY A 61 12.67 -15.36 5.08
N ARG A 62 13.13 -16.04 4.01
CA ARG A 62 14.44 -16.71 4.02
C ARG A 62 15.58 -15.71 4.14
N LEU A 63 15.61 -14.69 3.29
CA LEU A 63 16.63 -13.65 3.30
C LEU A 63 16.69 -12.90 4.62
N ARG A 64 15.50 -12.55 5.16
CA ARG A 64 15.39 -11.92 6.47
C ARG A 64 16.03 -12.75 7.58
N ARG A 65 15.80 -14.07 7.61
CA ARG A 65 16.38 -14.96 8.64
C ARG A 65 17.87 -15.17 8.47
N GLU A 66 18.33 -15.37 7.24
CA GLU A 66 19.73 -15.69 6.93
C GLU A 66 20.63 -14.45 7.01
N PHE A 67 20.18 -13.32 6.47
CA PHE A 67 21.01 -12.13 6.31
C PHE A 67 20.67 -10.99 7.27
N LYS A 68 19.62 -11.14 8.11
CA LYS A 68 19.17 -10.11 9.05
C LYS A 68 18.77 -8.78 8.40
N VAL A 69 18.37 -8.80 7.14
CA VAL A 69 17.90 -7.65 6.38
C VAL A 69 16.38 -7.51 6.49
N LEU A 70 15.87 -6.31 6.19
CA LEU A 70 14.43 -6.10 6.03
C LEU A 70 13.88 -6.91 4.83
N PRO A 71 12.64 -7.41 4.90
CA PRO A 71 12.05 -8.21 3.85
C PRO A 71 11.86 -7.38 2.56
N PRO A 72 12.50 -7.75 1.45
CA PRO A 72 12.50 -6.91 0.26
C PRO A 72 11.27 -7.12 -0.66
N GLY A 73 10.40 -8.09 -0.35
CA GLY A 73 9.35 -8.56 -1.28
C GLY A 73 8.38 -7.48 -1.73
N ASP A 74 7.77 -6.76 -0.81
CA ASP A 74 6.78 -5.73 -1.13
C ASP A 74 7.43 -4.49 -1.74
N ILE A 75 8.59 -4.09 -1.25
CA ILE A 75 9.41 -3.01 -1.85
C ILE A 75 9.71 -3.35 -3.31
N ARG A 76 10.20 -4.57 -3.59
CA ARG A 76 10.47 -5.03 -4.95
C ARG A 76 9.23 -5.00 -5.84
N ASN A 77 8.07 -5.43 -5.32
CA ASN A 77 6.81 -5.38 -6.07
C ASN A 77 6.44 -3.95 -6.46
N CYS A 78 6.62 -2.99 -5.56
CA CYS A 78 6.38 -1.57 -5.82
C CYS A 78 7.37 -0.99 -6.84
N MET A 79 8.66 -1.37 -6.76
CA MET A 79 9.68 -0.98 -7.75
C MET A 79 9.31 -1.46 -9.14
N VAL A 80 8.93 -2.73 -9.28
CA VAL A 80 8.50 -3.31 -10.55
C VAL A 80 7.26 -2.59 -11.09
N ALA A 81 6.28 -2.27 -10.24
CA ALA A 81 5.08 -1.55 -10.65
C ALA A 81 5.36 -0.15 -11.20
N LEU A 82 6.38 0.53 -10.67
CA LEU A 82 6.78 1.87 -11.08
C LEU A 82 7.88 1.90 -12.16
N SER A 83 8.52 0.78 -12.46
CA SER A 83 9.56 0.70 -13.51
C SER A 83 8.96 0.62 -14.91
N GLU A 84 9.74 0.90 -15.95
CA GLU A 84 9.34 0.67 -17.34
C GLU A 84 9.12 -0.83 -17.60
N ASP A 85 7.95 -1.22 -18.14
CA ASP A 85 7.52 -2.61 -18.24
C ASP A 85 8.36 -3.45 -19.21
N GLU A 86 8.87 -2.83 -20.27
CA GLU A 86 9.66 -3.50 -21.31
C GLU A 86 11.15 -3.54 -21.01
N ALA A 87 11.61 -2.85 -19.98
CA ALA A 87 13.02 -2.82 -19.63
C ALA A 87 13.51 -4.20 -19.18
N LEU A 88 14.66 -4.63 -19.69
CA LEU A 88 15.29 -5.89 -19.29
C LEU A 88 15.49 -5.97 -17.77
N LEU A 89 15.83 -4.85 -17.13
CA LEU A 89 16.00 -4.77 -15.69
C LEU A 89 14.69 -5.07 -14.93
N SER A 90 13.54 -4.56 -15.39
CA SER A 90 12.24 -4.87 -14.79
C SER A 90 11.93 -6.37 -14.84
N ARG A 91 12.17 -6.99 -16.00
CA ARG A 91 12.00 -8.45 -16.18
C ARG A 91 12.98 -9.23 -15.28
N LEU A 92 14.22 -8.77 -15.14
CA LEU A 92 15.21 -9.38 -14.28
C LEU A 92 14.80 -9.30 -12.80
N PHE A 93 14.27 -8.17 -12.34
CA PHE A 93 13.79 -8.01 -10.96
C PHE A 93 12.61 -8.93 -10.65
N GLN A 94 11.78 -9.25 -11.64
CA GLN A 94 10.68 -10.20 -11.49
C GLN A 94 11.17 -11.66 -11.57
N TYR A 95 12.33 -11.91 -12.17
CA TYR A 95 12.81 -13.27 -12.38
C TYR A 95 12.91 -14.05 -11.07
N ARG A 96 12.36 -15.27 -11.09
CA ARG A 96 12.38 -16.19 -9.95
C ARG A 96 13.10 -17.47 -10.35
N PHE A 97 14.09 -17.86 -9.58
CA PHE A 97 14.84 -19.09 -9.81
C PHE A 97 13.95 -20.31 -9.62
N ALA A 98 13.70 -21.06 -10.71
CA ALA A 98 12.89 -22.28 -10.68
C ALA A 98 13.69 -23.47 -10.11
N SER A 99 15.03 -23.44 -10.22
CA SER A 99 15.95 -24.51 -9.83
C SER A 99 17.21 -23.93 -9.19
N GLY A 100 18.15 -24.80 -8.84
CA GLY A 100 19.43 -24.43 -8.22
C GLY A 100 19.42 -24.61 -6.71
N ARG A 101 20.47 -25.28 -6.18
CA ARG A 101 20.64 -25.51 -4.75
C ARG A 101 20.89 -24.16 -4.04
N GLY A 102 20.03 -23.80 -3.11
CA GLY A 102 20.08 -22.51 -2.38
C GLY A 102 19.31 -21.37 -3.07
N LEU A 103 19.24 -21.31 -4.42
CA LEU A 103 18.58 -20.22 -5.13
C LEU A 103 17.10 -20.46 -5.42
N ARG A 104 16.66 -21.72 -5.49
CA ARG A 104 15.28 -22.08 -5.85
C ARG A 104 14.25 -21.30 -5.02
N GLY A 105 13.34 -20.62 -5.73
CA GLY A 105 12.26 -19.84 -5.13
C GLY A 105 12.65 -18.42 -4.70
N HIS A 106 13.94 -18.04 -4.77
CA HIS A 106 14.32 -16.64 -4.63
C HIS A 106 14.01 -15.86 -5.91
N SER A 107 13.62 -14.58 -5.78
CA SER A 107 13.61 -13.66 -6.91
C SER A 107 14.95 -12.93 -7.00
N PHE A 108 15.38 -12.62 -8.21
CA PHE A 108 16.61 -11.85 -8.43
C PHE A 108 16.52 -10.48 -7.72
N GLY A 109 15.41 -9.75 -7.86
CA GLY A 109 15.25 -8.44 -7.23
C GLY A 109 15.34 -8.48 -5.70
N ASN A 110 14.85 -9.56 -5.05
CA ASN A 110 15.04 -9.72 -3.61
C ASN A 110 16.53 -9.94 -3.25
N LEU A 111 17.25 -10.74 -4.04
CA LEU A 111 18.69 -10.94 -3.83
C LEU A 111 19.48 -9.64 -4.08
N PHE A 112 19.10 -8.89 -5.11
CA PHE A 112 19.72 -7.60 -5.45
C PHE A 112 19.55 -6.59 -4.30
N LEU A 113 18.33 -6.41 -3.79
CA LEU A 113 18.05 -5.53 -2.64
C LEU A 113 18.80 -5.97 -1.38
N THR A 114 18.89 -7.29 -1.14
CA THR A 114 19.67 -7.83 -0.02
C THR A 114 21.15 -7.49 -0.17
N ALA A 115 21.73 -7.70 -1.35
CA ALA A 115 23.14 -7.38 -1.61
C ALA A 115 23.42 -5.87 -1.44
N LEU A 116 22.55 -5.01 -2.01
CA LEU A 116 22.69 -3.57 -1.84
C LEU A 116 22.54 -3.13 -0.38
N SER A 117 21.64 -3.75 0.38
CA SER A 117 21.50 -3.45 1.82
C SER A 117 22.79 -3.73 2.59
N HIS A 118 23.52 -4.79 2.24
CA HIS A 118 24.85 -5.06 2.82
C HIS A 118 25.92 -4.09 2.37
N ILE A 119 25.93 -3.71 1.08
CA ILE A 119 26.91 -2.78 0.53
C ILE A 119 26.74 -1.38 1.12
N THR A 120 25.48 -0.90 1.24
CA THR A 120 25.18 0.43 1.76
C THR A 120 25.14 0.49 3.30
N GLY A 121 24.98 -0.66 3.96
CA GLY A 121 24.75 -0.74 5.41
C GLY A 121 23.37 -0.24 5.85
N ASP A 122 22.52 0.19 4.91
CA ASP A 122 21.20 0.77 5.17
C ASP A 122 20.19 0.33 4.11
N PHE A 123 19.03 -0.21 4.55
CA PHE A 123 18.02 -0.72 3.64
C PHE A 123 17.30 0.41 2.88
N ALA A 124 17.04 1.55 3.51
CA ALA A 124 16.39 2.68 2.84
C ALA A 124 17.30 3.24 1.74
N GLN A 125 18.60 3.29 1.99
CA GLN A 125 19.58 3.66 0.98
C GLN A 125 19.66 2.63 -0.16
N ALA A 126 19.60 1.33 0.15
CA ALA A 126 19.52 0.27 -0.87
C ALA A 126 18.27 0.41 -1.75
N VAL A 127 17.11 0.75 -1.16
CA VAL A 127 15.86 1.05 -1.89
C VAL A 127 16.05 2.24 -2.83
N ARG A 128 16.70 3.31 -2.37
CA ARG A 128 16.94 4.53 -3.16
C ARG A 128 17.84 4.23 -4.37
N VAL A 129 18.99 3.60 -4.15
CA VAL A 129 19.89 3.21 -5.23
C VAL A 129 19.23 2.26 -6.23
N SER A 130 18.45 1.29 -5.75
CA SER A 130 17.69 0.38 -6.62
C SER A 130 16.65 1.14 -7.46
N SER A 131 16.02 2.16 -6.89
CA SER A 131 15.04 3.00 -7.57
C SER A 131 15.67 3.80 -8.72
N GLU A 132 16.90 4.30 -8.51
CA GLU A 132 17.69 4.99 -9.54
C GLU A 132 18.08 4.02 -10.66
N VAL A 133 18.59 2.82 -10.32
CA VAL A 133 18.98 1.79 -11.30
C VAL A 133 17.80 1.38 -12.18
N LEU A 134 16.61 1.27 -11.61
CA LEU A 134 15.37 0.90 -12.31
C LEU A 134 14.68 2.09 -12.99
N ALA A 135 15.16 3.31 -12.78
CA ALA A 135 14.51 4.54 -13.25
C ALA A 135 13.01 4.56 -12.96
N ILE A 136 12.65 4.27 -11.69
CA ILE A 136 11.22 4.16 -11.32
C ILE A 136 10.51 5.51 -11.37
N ALA A 137 9.24 5.47 -11.72
CA ALA A 137 8.36 6.62 -11.87
C ALA A 137 7.74 7.11 -10.55
N GLY A 138 8.50 7.06 -9.43
CA GLY A 138 8.02 7.46 -8.10
C GLY A 138 9.07 7.25 -7.03
N ARG A 139 8.71 7.50 -5.78
CA ARG A 139 9.56 7.29 -4.61
C ARG A 139 8.97 6.17 -3.75
N ILE A 140 9.83 5.34 -3.18
CA ILE A 140 9.42 4.23 -2.33
C ILE A 140 10.12 4.36 -0.99
N TYR A 141 9.33 4.38 0.07
CA TYR A 141 9.78 4.46 1.45
C TYR A 141 9.36 3.22 2.22
N PRO A 142 10.28 2.46 2.80
CA PRO A 142 9.91 1.50 3.85
C PRO A 142 9.17 2.24 4.97
N SER A 143 8.13 1.66 5.53
CA SER A 143 7.37 2.30 6.63
C SER A 143 8.25 2.53 7.87
N THR A 144 9.26 1.69 8.05
CA THR A 144 10.29 1.84 9.09
C THR A 144 11.60 1.18 8.62
N ALA A 145 12.72 1.62 9.18
CA ALA A 145 14.03 0.96 9.02
C ALA A 145 14.26 -0.14 10.08
N ALA A 146 13.38 -0.29 11.05
CA ALA A 146 13.51 -1.30 12.09
C ALA A 146 13.10 -2.70 11.61
N ASN A 147 13.83 -3.72 12.04
CA ASN A 147 13.54 -5.11 11.66
C ASN A 147 12.46 -5.73 12.56
N VAL A 148 11.24 -5.22 12.45
CA VAL A 148 10.07 -5.63 13.24
C VAL A 148 9.27 -6.72 12.54
N ALA A 149 8.61 -7.58 13.32
CA ALA A 149 7.68 -8.59 12.82
C ALA A 149 6.25 -8.27 13.28
N LEU A 150 5.28 -8.77 12.51
CA LEU A 150 3.89 -8.69 12.87
C LEU A 150 3.55 -9.78 13.89
N GLU A 151 2.78 -9.43 14.91
CA GLU A 151 2.22 -10.34 15.90
C GLU A 151 0.71 -10.14 15.98
N ALA A 152 -0.06 -11.23 15.95
CA ALA A 152 -1.51 -11.20 16.03
C ALA A 152 -2.01 -11.88 17.29
N GLN A 153 -2.92 -11.24 18.00
CA GLN A 153 -3.75 -11.88 19.01
C GLN A 153 -5.05 -12.36 18.34
N LEU A 154 -5.34 -13.64 18.46
CA LEU A 154 -6.52 -14.28 17.89
C LEU A 154 -7.68 -14.30 18.87
N GLU A 155 -8.92 -14.49 18.35
CA GLU A 155 -10.15 -14.55 19.19
C GLU A 155 -10.14 -15.72 20.19
N ASP A 156 -9.42 -16.80 19.91
CA ASP A 156 -9.25 -17.95 20.82
C ASP A 156 -8.20 -17.70 21.92
N GLY A 157 -7.66 -16.49 22.02
CA GLY A 157 -6.65 -16.10 22.99
C GLY A 157 -5.21 -16.49 22.62
N THR A 158 -4.99 -17.15 21.48
CA THR A 158 -3.63 -17.49 21.04
C THR A 158 -2.93 -16.29 20.43
N THR A 159 -1.60 -16.21 20.62
CA THR A 159 -0.75 -15.21 19.97
C THR A 159 0.10 -15.88 18.89
N VAL A 160 0.10 -15.29 17.69
CA VAL A 160 0.80 -15.81 16.51
C VAL A 160 1.74 -14.75 15.97
N ARG A 161 3.02 -15.08 15.80
CA ARG A 161 4.04 -14.17 15.26
C ARG A 161 4.41 -14.55 13.84
N GLY A 162 4.48 -13.53 12.98
CA GLY A 162 4.87 -13.59 11.57
C GLY A 162 3.68 -13.69 10.62
N GLU A 163 3.73 -12.93 9.53
CA GLU A 163 2.66 -12.79 8.54
C GLU A 163 2.21 -14.13 7.96
N THR A 164 3.17 -14.98 7.57
CA THR A 164 2.86 -16.31 7.01
C THR A 164 2.09 -17.20 7.98
N ARG A 165 2.37 -17.10 9.28
CA ARG A 165 1.67 -17.89 10.31
C ARG A 165 0.31 -17.28 10.62
N ILE A 166 0.22 -15.96 10.66
CA ILE A 166 -1.04 -15.23 10.83
C ILE A 166 -2.01 -15.59 9.72
N SER A 167 -1.59 -15.49 8.46
CA SER A 167 -2.42 -15.83 7.30
C SER A 167 -2.80 -17.32 7.21
N ARG A 168 -2.19 -18.19 8.02
CA ARG A 168 -2.53 -19.62 8.12
C ARG A 168 -3.31 -19.98 9.40
N SER A 169 -3.55 -19.02 10.28
CA SER A 169 -4.29 -19.27 11.54
C SER A 169 -5.71 -19.73 11.23
N ARG A 170 -6.32 -20.48 12.15
CA ARG A 170 -7.71 -20.96 12.01
C ARG A 170 -8.70 -20.07 12.73
N SER A 171 -8.26 -19.31 13.70
CA SER A 171 -9.05 -18.36 14.47
C SER A 171 -8.97 -16.97 13.84
N ARG A 172 -9.98 -16.14 14.07
CA ARG A 172 -10.01 -14.76 13.58
C ARG A 172 -8.96 -13.92 14.29
N ILE A 173 -8.45 -12.93 13.58
CA ILE A 173 -7.57 -11.92 14.14
C ILE A 173 -8.40 -10.95 14.97
N ARG A 174 -8.04 -10.78 16.24
CA ARG A 174 -8.60 -9.75 17.12
C ARG A 174 -7.84 -8.45 16.96
N THR A 175 -6.53 -8.49 17.14
CA THR A 175 -5.64 -7.33 16.98
C THR A 175 -4.29 -7.77 16.40
N VAL A 176 -3.60 -6.82 15.77
CA VAL A 176 -2.21 -7.00 15.35
C VAL A 176 -1.33 -5.92 15.96
N THR A 177 -0.09 -6.26 16.25
CA THR A 177 0.93 -5.36 16.81
C THR A 177 2.27 -5.62 16.13
N LEU A 178 3.20 -4.69 16.27
CA LEU A 178 4.60 -4.93 15.93
C LEU A 178 5.35 -5.47 17.14
N THR A 179 6.34 -6.34 16.92
CA THR A 179 7.14 -6.94 18.01
C THR A 179 7.92 -5.93 18.82
N GLU A 180 8.17 -4.75 18.30
CA GLU A 180 8.89 -3.65 18.93
C GLU A 180 8.34 -2.31 18.44
N LYS A 181 8.43 -1.28 19.26
CA LYS A 181 8.15 0.09 18.83
C LYS A 181 9.19 0.53 17.79
N CYS A 182 8.74 1.23 16.77
CA CYS A 182 9.60 1.70 15.71
C CYS A 182 9.10 3.02 15.15
N SER A 183 10.01 3.79 14.59
CA SER A 183 9.71 5.08 13.98
C SER A 183 9.79 5.00 12.45
N PRO A 184 9.06 5.87 11.73
CA PRO A 184 9.13 5.95 10.29
C PRO A 184 10.41 6.68 9.84
N LEU A 185 10.70 6.62 8.55
CA LEU A 185 11.69 7.49 7.94
C LEU A 185 11.21 8.95 7.96
N PRO A 186 12.09 9.94 8.16
CA PRO A 186 11.70 11.35 8.08
C PRO A 186 11.01 11.71 6.76
N GLU A 187 11.51 11.20 5.65
CA GLU A 187 10.96 11.42 4.30
C GLU A 187 9.54 10.87 4.15
N THR A 188 9.17 9.85 4.92
CA THR A 188 7.79 9.34 4.99
C THR A 188 6.85 10.37 5.58
N LEU A 189 7.25 10.99 6.70
CA LEU A 189 6.46 12.03 7.36
C LEU A 189 6.34 13.30 6.51
N GLU A 190 7.42 13.68 5.84
CA GLU A 190 7.43 14.82 4.91
C GLU A 190 6.49 14.58 3.72
N ALA A 191 6.51 13.38 3.13
CA ALA A 191 5.61 13.01 2.04
C ALA A 191 4.14 13.06 2.48
N ILE A 192 3.82 12.51 3.66
CA ILE A 192 2.47 12.54 4.25
C ILE A 192 2.00 13.99 4.50
N ALA A 193 2.85 14.84 5.05
CA ALA A 193 2.52 16.23 5.32
C ALA A 193 2.27 17.04 4.04
N ALA A 194 3.01 16.74 2.97
CA ALA A 194 2.94 17.45 1.69
C ALA A 194 1.85 16.91 0.74
N ALA A 195 1.21 15.80 1.05
CA ALA A 195 0.27 15.11 0.17
C ALA A 195 -0.96 15.93 -0.20
N ASP A 196 -1.53 15.67 -1.37
CA ASP A 196 -2.87 16.09 -1.75
C ASP A 196 -3.88 14.97 -1.47
N VAL A 197 -3.46 13.72 -1.62
CA VAL A 197 -4.23 12.53 -1.24
C VAL A 197 -3.32 11.51 -0.57
N ILE A 198 -3.83 10.86 0.46
CA ILE A 198 -3.24 9.69 1.09
C ILE A 198 -4.20 8.52 0.90
N THR A 199 -3.72 7.44 0.29
CA THR A 199 -4.51 6.22 0.12
C THR A 199 -4.03 5.14 1.07
N LEU A 200 -4.97 4.47 1.74
CA LEU A 200 -4.74 3.24 2.48
C LEU A 200 -5.18 2.08 1.60
N GLY A 201 -4.24 1.21 1.22
CA GLY A 201 -4.50 0.14 0.26
C GLY A 201 -4.62 0.63 -1.20
N PRO A 202 -5.14 -0.26 -2.11
CA PRO A 202 -5.66 -1.61 -1.83
C PRO A 202 -4.61 -2.56 -1.24
N GLY A 203 -5.07 -3.55 -0.47
CA GLY A 203 -4.18 -4.56 0.13
C GLY A 203 -4.85 -5.31 1.27
N SER A 204 -4.18 -6.34 1.78
CA SER A 204 -4.64 -7.07 2.96
C SER A 204 -4.78 -6.15 4.16
N LEU A 205 -5.93 -6.23 4.85
CA LEU A 205 -6.21 -5.33 5.97
C LEU A 205 -5.13 -5.43 7.05
N PHE A 206 -4.95 -6.63 7.62
CA PHE A 206 -4.09 -6.85 8.79
C PHE A 206 -2.62 -7.06 8.46
N THR A 207 -2.29 -7.42 7.21
CA THR A 207 -0.91 -7.75 6.84
C THR A 207 -0.26 -6.76 5.87
N SER A 208 -1.05 -5.86 5.24
CA SER A 208 -0.50 -4.86 4.32
C SER A 208 -0.86 -3.42 4.67
N VAL A 209 -2.08 -3.14 5.19
CA VAL A 209 -2.52 -1.77 5.52
C VAL A 209 -2.18 -1.43 6.97
N VAL A 210 -2.74 -2.18 7.92
CA VAL A 210 -2.57 -1.93 9.35
C VAL A 210 -1.10 -1.89 9.80
N PRO A 211 -0.18 -2.75 9.33
CA PRO A 211 1.22 -2.70 9.79
C PRO A 211 1.92 -1.36 9.60
N ASN A 212 1.54 -0.58 8.58
CA ASN A 212 2.07 0.78 8.40
C ASN A 212 1.54 1.75 9.47
N LEU A 213 0.31 1.53 9.94
CA LEU A 213 -0.34 2.35 10.98
C LEU A 213 0.13 2.00 12.41
N LEU A 214 0.85 0.90 12.56
CA LEU A 214 1.49 0.51 13.83
C LEU A 214 2.87 1.13 14.04
N VAL A 215 3.40 1.83 13.04
CA VAL A 215 4.66 2.58 13.14
C VAL A 215 4.39 3.91 13.82
N ASP A 216 5.09 4.16 14.93
CA ASP A 216 4.87 5.35 15.78
C ASP A 216 4.96 6.66 14.96
N GLY A 217 3.92 7.50 15.06
CA GLY A 217 3.87 8.81 14.38
C GLY A 217 3.24 8.79 12.98
N ILE A 218 3.09 7.65 12.31
CA ILE A 218 2.40 7.58 11.00
C ILE A 218 0.91 7.92 11.13
N PRO A 219 0.13 7.30 12.05
CA PRO A 219 -1.29 7.65 12.21
C PRO A 219 -1.52 9.12 12.50
N GLU A 220 -0.72 9.69 13.40
CA GLU A 220 -0.81 11.10 13.78
C GLU A 220 -0.46 12.03 12.62
N ALA A 221 0.55 11.68 11.83
CA ALA A 221 0.92 12.45 10.64
C ALA A 221 -0.19 12.42 9.60
N ILE A 222 -0.82 11.25 9.36
CA ILE A 222 -1.97 11.13 8.46
C ILE A 222 -3.14 11.97 8.99
N ALA A 223 -3.49 11.86 10.27
CA ALA A 223 -4.60 12.58 10.88
C ALA A 223 -4.40 14.11 10.80
N LYS A 224 -3.19 14.60 11.02
CA LYS A 224 -2.82 16.03 10.94
C LYS A 224 -2.70 16.55 9.50
N SER A 225 -2.48 15.67 8.52
CA SER A 225 -2.33 16.08 7.12
C SER A 225 -3.62 16.71 6.59
N ARG A 226 -3.49 17.74 5.76
CA ARG A 226 -4.61 18.37 5.02
C ARG A 226 -5.02 17.59 3.77
N ALA A 227 -4.30 16.53 3.43
CA ALA A 227 -4.63 15.65 2.33
C ALA A 227 -6.02 15.01 2.52
N VAL A 228 -6.66 14.67 1.42
CA VAL A 228 -7.80 13.73 1.45
C VAL A 228 -7.29 12.34 1.82
N LYS A 229 -7.93 11.65 2.76
CA LYS A 229 -7.59 10.29 3.18
C LYS A 229 -8.63 9.31 2.67
N ALA A 230 -8.21 8.36 1.85
CA ALA A 230 -9.08 7.38 1.23
C ALA A 230 -8.64 5.96 1.55
N TYR A 231 -9.60 5.12 1.94
CA TYR A 231 -9.37 3.69 2.11
C TYR A 231 -10.04 2.91 0.98
N PHE A 232 -9.28 2.07 0.27
CA PHE A 232 -9.82 1.14 -0.72
C PHE A 232 -10.23 -0.17 -0.03
N VAL A 233 -11.55 -0.37 0.08
CA VAL A 233 -12.12 -1.57 0.71
C VAL A 233 -11.80 -2.81 -0.12
N ASN A 234 -11.47 -3.91 0.55
CA ASN A 234 -11.19 -5.17 -0.12
C ASN A 234 -12.42 -5.67 -0.89
N LEU A 235 -12.19 -6.25 -2.08
CA LEU A 235 -13.28 -6.79 -2.92
C LEU A 235 -13.87 -8.09 -2.34
N MET A 236 -13.02 -8.90 -1.75
CA MET A 236 -13.34 -10.23 -1.22
C MET A 236 -12.82 -10.37 0.20
N TRP A 237 -13.51 -11.17 1.00
CA TRP A 237 -12.93 -11.68 2.23
C TRP A 237 -11.62 -12.38 1.94
N GLN A 238 -10.65 -12.16 2.78
CA GLN A 238 -9.41 -12.91 2.76
C GLN A 238 -9.54 -14.12 3.70
N PRO A 239 -9.38 -15.35 3.15
CA PRO A 239 -9.46 -16.54 3.97
C PRO A 239 -8.56 -16.42 5.21
N ARG A 240 -9.15 -16.68 6.39
CA ARG A 240 -8.46 -16.67 7.69
C ARG A 240 -8.04 -15.30 8.23
N GLU A 241 -8.22 -14.23 7.46
CA GLU A 241 -7.92 -12.86 7.88
C GLU A 241 -9.21 -12.06 8.16
N THR A 242 -10.04 -11.90 7.13
CA THR A 242 -11.19 -10.98 7.18
C THR A 242 -12.53 -11.66 6.92
N ILE A 243 -12.65 -12.99 7.16
CA ILE A 243 -13.92 -13.71 6.98
C ILE A 243 -14.97 -13.10 7.90
N GLY A 244 -16.09 -12.69 7.29
CA GLY A 244 -17.23 -12.09 7.98
C GLY A 244 -17.11 -10.61 8.26
N LEU A 245 -15.99 -9.96 7.93
CA LEU A 245 -15.85 -8.51 8.07
C LEU A 245 -16.56 -7.78 6.93
N THR A 246 -17.34 -6.76 7.28
CA THR A 246 -17.95 -5.81 6.35
C THR A 246 -17.00 -4.65 6.03
N ALA A 247 -17.37 -3.77 5.12
CA ALA A 247 -16.59 -2.56 4.82
C ALA A 247 -16.43 -1.65 6.06
N ALA A 248 -17.48 -1.52 6.87
CA ALA A 248 -17.39 -0.77 8.13
C ALA A 248 -16.49 -1.46 9.17
N ASP A 249 -16.50 -2.79 9.24
CA ASP A 249 -15.59 -3.52 10.12
C ASP A 249 -14.13 -3.31 9.74
N HIS A 250 -13.82 -3.21 8.43
CA HIS A 250 -12.47 -2.85 7.96
C HIS A 250 -12.07 -1.45 8.44
N VAL A 251 -12.96 -0.45 8.31
CA VAL A 251 -12.71 0.92 8.77
C VAL A 251 -12.55 0.96 10.29
N ALA A 252 -13.42 0.25 11.04
CA ALA A 252 -13.33 0.15 12.49
C ALA A 252 -12.00 -0.45 12.94
N ALA A 253 -11.54 -1.53 12.30
CA ALA A 253 -10.25 -2.14 12.57
C ALA A 253 -9.08 -1.18 12.31
N ILE A 254 -9.14 -0.37 11.22
CA ILE A 254 -8.15 0.65 10.94
C ILE A 254 -8.12 1.70 12.07
N TYR A 255 -9.27 2.17 12.52
CA TYR A 255 -9.35 3.17 13.61
C TYR A 255 -8.86 2.62 14.95
N GLU A 256 -9.19 1.36 15.25
CA GLU A 256 -8.72 0.68 16.47
C GLU A 256 -7.20 0.60 16.53
N HIS A 257 -6.55 0.18 15.43
CA HIS A 257 -5.10 0.04 15.38
C HIS A 257 -4.36 1.38 15.25
N ALA A 258 -4.95 2.36 14.58
CA ALA A 258 -4.39 3.70 14.45
C ALA A 258 -4.56 4.55 15.72
N GLY A 259 -5.49 4.18 16.61
CA GLY A 259 -5.85 4.98 17.78
C GLY A 259 -6.55 6.32 17.47
N VAL A 260 -6.86 6.57 16.19
CA VAL A 260 -7.45 7.82 15.72
C VAL A 260 -8.28 7.61 14.46
N LYS A 261 -9.35 8.39 14.30
CA LYS A 261 -10.12 8.43 13.05
C LYS A 261 -9.32 9.22 12.00
N LEU A 262 -9.04 8.57 10.86
CA LEU A 262 -8.16 9.14 9.85
C LEU A 262 -8.64 8.94 8.41
N ILE A 263 -9.85 8.44 8.17
CA ILE A 263 -10.40 8.19 6.84
C ILE A 263 -11.51 9.19 6.52
N ASP A 264 -11.38 9.93 5.40
CA ASP A 264 -12.44 10.78 4.87
C ASP A 264 -13.39 9.99 3.95
N TYR A 265 -12.82 9.09 3.12
CA TYR A 265 -13.55 8.34 2.11
C TYR A 265 -13.27 6.84 2.17
N ALA A 266 -14.32 6.03 2.16
CA ALA A 266 -14.25 4.60 1.86
C ALA A 266 -14.63 4.36 0.39
N ILE A 267 -13.71 3.74 -0.36
CA ILE A 267 -13.91 3.46 -1.77
C ILE A 267 -14.35 2.02 -1.90
N VAL A 268 -15.58 1.81 -2.37
CA VAL A 268 -16.21 0.49 -2.45
C VAL A 268 -16.49 0.10 -3.90
N ASN A 269 -16.38 -1.19 -4.19
CA ASN A 269 -16.72 -1.72 -5.50
C ASN A 269 -18.24 -1.84 -5.66
N THR A 270 -18.77 -1.39 -6.79
CA THR A 270 -20.20 -1.48 -7.14
C THR A 270 -20.48 -2.52 -8.21
N ARG A 271 -19.47 -2.99 -8.93
CA ARG A 271 -19.68 -4.01 -9.96
C ARG A 271 -19.85 -5.38 -9.34
N PRO A 272 -20.89 -6.14 -9.71
CA PRO A 272 -21.07 -7.52 -9.28
C PRO A 272 -19.90 -8.40 -9.75
N ILE A 273 -19.47 -9.32 -8.88
CA ILE A 273 -18.47 -10.35 -9.21
C ILE A 273 -19.18 -11.49 -9.95
N SER A 274 -18.54 -12.04 -10.98
CA SER A 274 -19.12 -13.11 -11.80
C SER A 274 -19.44 -14.38 -10.98
N GLU A 275 -20.45 -15.11 -11.40
CA GLU A 275 -20.84 -16.36 -10.74
C GLU A 275 -19.70 -17.39 -10.71
N GLU A 276 -18.89 -17.44 -11.76
CA GLU A 276 -17.72 -18.32 -11.84
C GLU A 276 -16.74 -18.02 -10.70
N MET A 277 -16.40 -16.74 -10.53
CA MET A 277 -15.49 -16.30 -9.46
C MET A 277 -16.12 -16.50 -8.09
N LEU A 278 -17.41 -16.22 -7.92
CA LEU A 278 -18.11 -16.48 -6.66
C LEU A 278 -18.05 -17.96 -6.26
N LYS A 279 -18.27 -18.89 -7.19
CA LYS A 279 -18.14 -20.33 -6.96
C LYS A 279 -16.71 -20.73 -6.57
N LYS A 280 -15.71 -20.17 -7.27
CA LYS A 280 -14.28 -20.41 -6.99
C LYS A 280 -13.88 -19.96 -5.57
N TYR A 281 -14.35 -18.79 -5.15
CA TYR A 281 -14.06 -18.25 -3.82
C TYR A 281 -14.87 -18.93 -2.71
N ALA A 282 -16.11 -19.35 -2.99
CA ALA A 282 -16.93 -20.08 -2.03
C ALA A 282 -16.27 -21.39 -1.57
N ALA A 283 -15.51 -22.07 -2.43
CA ALA A 283 -14.70 -23.25 -2.08
C ALA A 283 -13.65 -22.97 -1.01
N GLN A 284 -13.27 -21.70 -0.80
CA GLN A 284 -12.34 -21.22 0.22
C GLN A 284 -13.05 -20.48 1.37
N HIS A 285 -14.38 -20.58 1.47
CA HIS A 285 -15.23 -19.85 2.40
C HIS A 285 -15.10 -18.33 2.30
N ALA A 286 -14.64 -17.82 1.15
CA ALA A 286 -14.56 -16.39 0.89
C ALA A 286 -15.77 -15.91 0.08
N ARG A 287 -16.21 -14.70 0.39
CA ARG A 287 -17.34 -14.00 -0.25
C ARG A 287 -16.95 -12.55 -0.54
N PRO A 288 -17.69 -11.83 -1.38
CA PRO A 288 -17.54 -10.39 -1.50
C PRO A 288 -17.69 -9.71 -0.14
N VAL A 289 -16.90 -8.66 0.08
CA VAL A 289 -17.07 -7.81 1.26
C VAL A 289 -18.40 -7.07 1.14
N GLU A 290 -19.21 -7.12 2.18
CA GLU A 290 -20.46 -6.38 2.24
C GLU A 290 -20.19 -4.89 2.42
N ASN A 291 -20.83 -4.07 1.56
CA ASN A 291 -20.74 -2.60 1.61
C ASN A 291 -21.84 -2.05 2.53
N ASP A 292 -21.71 -2.19 3.82
CA ASP A 292 -22.68 -1.74 4.84
C ASP A 292 -22.65 -0.20 4.99
N LEU A 293 -23.25 0.48 4.03
CA LEU A 293 -23.16 1.93 3.82
C LEU A 293 -23.61 2.77 5.02
N GLU A 294 -24.62 2.31 5.76
CA GLU A 294 -25.14 3.02 6.95
C GLU A 294 -24.09 3.04 8.06
N ARG A 295 -23.52 1.90 8.39
CA ARG A 295 -22.44 1.80 9.40
C ARG A 295 -21.21 2.60 9.02
N LEU A 296 -20.83 2.65 7.73
CA LEU A 296 -19.74 3.51 7.25
C LEU A 296 -20.03 4.98 7.53
N ARG A 297 -21.27 5.44 7.30
CA ARG A 297 -21.67 6.83 7.62
C ARG A 297 -21.65 7.11 9.11
N GLU A 298 -22.09 6.16 9.94
CA GLU A 298 -22.02 6.26 11.41
C GLU A 298 -20.58 6.39 11.92
N LEU A 299 -19.61 5.75 11.24
CA LEU A 299 -18.19 5.93 11.50
C LEU A 299 -17.63 7.29 11.05
N GLY A 300 -18.44 8.11 10.38
CA GLY A 300 -18.09 9.45 9.88
C GLY A 300 -17.38 9.42 8.52
N VAL A 301 -17.53 8.34 7.75
CA VAL A 301 -16.83 8.14 6.48
C VAL A 301 -17.79 8.37 5.31
N THR A 302 -17.36 9.17 4.32
CA THR A 302 -18.08 9.32 3.06
C THR A 302 -17.79 8.13 2.15
N VAL A 303 -18.82 7.56 1.54
CA VAL A 303 -18.66 6.40 0.66
C VAL A 303 -18.65 6.82 -0.80
N ILE A 304 -17.66 6.33 -1.55
CA ILE A 304 -17.55 6.47 -3.00
C ILE A 304 -17.65 5.09 -3.64
N GLY A 305 -18.77 4.85 -4.35
CA GLY A 305 -18.94 3.62 -5.15
C GLY A 305 -18.36 3.78 -6.55
N ARG A 306 -17.56 2.82 -6.99
CA ARG A 306 -16.99 2.77 -8.36
C ARG A 306 -16.91 1.31 -8.84
N ASP A 307 -16.86 1.12 -10.16
CA ASP A 307 -16.42 -0.16 -10.73
C ASP A 307 -14.90 -0.26 -10.56
N LEU A 308 -14.49 -1.06 -9.59
CA LEU A 308 -13.07 -1.28 -9.25
C LEU A 308 -12.59 -2.65 -9.69
N LEU A 309 -13.44 -3.45 -10.31
CA LEU A 309 -13.25 -4.87 -10.48
C LEU A 309 -12.42 -5.20 -11.74
N GLN A 310 -11.39 -6.01 -11.53
CA GLN A 310 -10.72 -6.77 -12.57
C GLN A 310 -10.78 -8.26 -12.23
N GLU A 311 -11.40 -9.05 -13.10
CA GLU A 311 -11.45 -10.50 -13.01
C GLU A 311 -10.42 -11.16 -13.93
N GLY A 312 -9.79 -12.21 -13.42
CA GLY A 312 -8.83 -13.05 -14.10
C GLY A 312 -8.67 -14.35 -13.32
N GLU A 313 -7.45 -14.81 -13.08
CA GLU A 313 -7.23 -15.94 -12.17
C GLU A 313 -7.74 -15.68 -10.75
N LYS A 314 -7.76 -14.41 -10.34
CA LYS A 314 -8.27 -13.91 -9.06
C LYS A 314 -9.04 -12.62 -9.28
N VAL A 315 -9.95 -12.33 -8.36
CA VAL A 315 -10.58 -11.04 -8.21
C VAL A 315 -9.55 -10.04 -7.69
N ARG A 316 -9.35 -8.93 -8.40
CA ARG A 316 -8.40 -7.87 -8.07
C ARG A 316 -9.00 -6.50 -8.34
N HIS A 317 -8.41 -5.47 -7.76
CA HIS A 317 -8.70 -4.10 -8.15
C HIS A 317 -8.06 -3.80 -9.52
N SER A 318 -8.84 -3.14 -10.41
CA SER A 318 -8.32 -2.62 -11.68
C SER A 318 -7.33 -1.49 -11.39
N PRO A 319 -6.09 -1.59 -11.89
CA PRO A 319 -5.09 -0.53 -11.73
C PRO A 319 -5.58 0.84 -12.21
N GLU A 320 -6.25 0.86 -13.37
CA GLU A 320 -6.76 2.08 -13.99
C GLU A 320 -7.88 2.69 -13.14
N ALA A 321 -8.80 1.87 -12.62
CA ALA A 321 -9.94 2.34 -11.85
C ALA A 321 -9.49 2.92 -10.49
N VAL A 322 -8.60 2.24 -9.76
CA VAL A 322 -8.10 2.76 -8.47
C VAL A 322 -7.25 4.00 -8.64
N ALA A 323 -6.45 4.08 -9.73
CA ALA A 323 -5.69 5.27 -10.06
C ALA A 323 -6.59 6.46 -10.41
N ALA A 324 -7.65 6.24 -11.19
CA ALA A 324 -8.62 7.30 -11.55
C ALA A 324 -9.26 7.91 -10.30
N VAL A 325 -9.67 7.08 -9.32
CA VAL A 325 -10.21 7.56 -8.03
C VAL A 325 -9.15 8.32 -7.25
N ALA A 326 -7.93 7.81 -7.15
CA ALA A 326 -6.85 8.50 -6.45
C ALA A 326 -6.55 9.88 -7.06
N LEU A 327 -6.57 10.00 -8.40
CA LEU A 327 -6.39 11.27 -9.11
C LEU A 327 -7.54 12.26 -8.88
N GLU A 328 -8.78 11.77 -8.88
CA GLU A 328 -9.98 12.58 -8.55
C GLU A 328 -9.83 13.18 -7.15
N LEU A 329 -9.50 12.35 -6.17
CA LEU A 329 -9.33 12.76 -4.77
C LEU A 329 -8.09 13.64 -4.55
N ALA A 330 -7.01 13.43 -5.32
CA ALA A 330 -5.84 14.31 -5.26
C ALA A 330 -6.18 15.74 -5.73
N ARG A 331 -6.99 15.87 -6.79
CA ARG A 331 -7.49 17.18 -7.23
C ARG A 331 -8.36 17.85 -6.16
N GLU A 332 -9.20 17.09 -5.49
CA GLU A 332 -10.00 17.59 -4.38
C GLU A 332 -9.12 18.06 -3.22
N GLY A 333 -8.16 17.25 -2.79
CA GLY A 333 -7.23 17.59 -1.72
C GLY A 333 -6.40 18.84 -2.04
N ARG A 334 -5.97 19.00 -3.31
CA ARG A 334 -5.31 20.20 -3.80
C ARG A 334 -6.22 21.43 -3.63
N ARG A 335 -7.50 21.33 -4.02
CA ARG A 335 -8.48 22.41 -3.86
C ARG A 335 -8.71 22.75 -2.39
N ARG A 336 -8.88 21.76 -1.51
CA ARG A 336 -9.03 21.98 -0.07
C ARG A 336 -7.83 22.74 0.52
N ARG A 337 -6.62 22.39 0.09
CA ARG A 337 -5.39 23.01 0.57
C ARG A 337 -5.22 24.45 0.08
N THR A 338 -5.65 24.77 -1.14
CA THR A 338 -5.54 26.12 -1.74
C THR A 338 -6.69 27.05 -1.38
N ALA A 339 -7.87 26.52 -1.02
CA ALA A 339 -9.06 27.28 -0.69
C ALA A 339 -9.07 27.86 0.74
N LEU A 340 -8.17 27.43 1.62
CA LEU A 340 -8.03 28.02 2.96
C LEU A 340 -7.20 29.30 2.86
N PRO A 341 -7.76 30.49 3.24
CA PRO A 341 -7.06 31.76 3.06
C PRO A 341 -5.79 31.81 3.90
N GLN A 342 -4.82 32.57 3.36
CA GLN A 342 -3.68 33.14 4.06
C GLN A 342 -4.14 34.08 5.21
N ILE A 343 -4.83 33.59 6.22
CA ILE A 343 -5.22 34.36 7.40
C ILE A 343 -4.13 34.26 8.50
N ALA A 344 -2.89 34.30 8.14
CA ALA A 344 -1.81 34.26 9.11
C ALA A 344 -0.58 35.13 8.75
N ALA A 345 -0.74 36.11 7.86
CA ALA A 345 0.39 37.00 7.49
C ALA A 345 0.13 38.49 7.77
N GLU A 346 -0.97 38.87 8.41
CA GLU A 346 -1.24 40.29 8.76
C GLU A 346 -1.51 40.48 10.25
N ALA A 347 -0.77 39.82 11.10
CA ALA A 347 -0.77 40.12 12.54
C ALA A 347 0.66 40.01 13.10
N ILE A 348 1.56 40.88 12.63
CA ILE A 348 2.74 41.36 13.37
C ILE A 348 2.95 42.85 13.00
#